data_a2c87ca37eb404716dbee6d923ec270c
#
_entry.id   a2c87ca37eb404716dbee6d923ec270c
#
_cell.length_a   1.000
_cell.length_b   1.000
_cell.length_c   1.000
_cell.angle_alpha   90.00
_cell.angle_beta   90.00
_cell.angle_gamma   90.00
#
_symmetry.space_group_name_H-M   'P 1'
#
loop_
_entity.id
_entity.type
_entity.pdbx_description
1 polymer ?
#
loop_
_entity_poly.entity_id
_entity_poly.type
_entity_poly.pdbx_seq_one_letter_code
_entity_poly.pdbx_strand_id
1 'polypeptide(L)'
;MAVVPGTYAGYVTAPEVELGRVWRRLVGFDAGRAGDAALDELLSRHRQPHRRYHTATHVMWVLRHIDDLAADSTPVDLNAVRAAALFHDAVYDPRSPTNEHDSAGLARRVLADCGWEPARVDRVAALIELTAGHVAPDTDLGADILLDADLAILGAEPAEYRAYVTGVRAEYAHVDDDAWRVGRAAVLRSFLDRPAIYRTTSMQAARERRARANLSAELAELQRSEPR
;
A
#
# COMPACT_ATOMS: atom_id res chain seq x y z
N MET A 1 -1.23 11.83 -20.93
CA MET A 1 -0.82 10.45 -20.59
C MET A 1 0.60 10.52 -20.04
N ALA A 2 0.76 10.56 -18.71
CA ALA A 2 2.07 10.56 -18.09
C ALA A 2 2.47 9.09 -17.85
N VAL A 3 3.51 8.65 -18.55
CA VAL A 3 4.15 7.34 -18.35
C VAL A 3 4.96 7.44 -17.05
N VAL A 4 4.61 6.62 -16.06
CA VAL A 4 5.44 6.42 -14.86
C VAL A 4 6.60 5.51 -15.26
N PRO A 5 7.86 5.96 -15.21
CA PRO A 5 9.00 5.11 -15.55
C PRO A 5 9.40 4.27 -14.35
N GLY A 6 9.14 3.00 -14.47
CA GLY A 6 9.70 1.94 -13.62
C GLY A 6 9.91 0.74 -14.55
N THR A 7 10.94 0.78 -15.38
CA THR A 7 11.22 -0.26 -16.35
C THR A 7 11.92 -1.45 -15.71
N TYR A 8 11.14 -2.45 -15.29
CA TYR A 8 11.59 -3.82 -15.53
C TYR A 8 11.37 -4.10 -17.01
N ALA A 9 12.45 -4.33 -17.77
CA ALA A 9 12.42 -4.77 -19.16
C ALA A 9 11.85 -6.20 -19.23
N GLY A 10 10.54 -6.30 -19.35
CA GLY A 10 9.77 -7.52 -19.51
C GLY A 10 8.31 -7.15 -19.47
N TYR A 11 7.54 -7.47 -20.48
CA TYR A 11 6.11 -7.25 -20.70
C TYR A 11 5.37 -6.62 -19.51
N VAL A 12 5.12 -5.33 -19.56
CA VAL A 12 4.35 -4.61 -18.54
C VAL A 12 2.90 -5.09 -18.64
N THR A 13 2.55 -6.07 -17.84
CA THR A 13 1.15 -6.49 -17.70
C THR A 13 0.38 -5.32 -17.08
N ALA A 14 -0.78 -4.96 -17.63
CA ALA A 14 -1.62 -3.93 -17.05
C ALA A 14 -1.92 -4.28 -15.58
N PRO A 15 -1.84 -3.31 -14.64
CA PRO A 15 -2.03 -3.58 -13.21
C PRO A 15 -3.28 -4.40 -12.91
N GLU A 16 -4.40 -4.08 -13.55
CA GLU A 16 -5.67 -4.77 -13.34
C GLU A 16 -5.63 -6.24 -13.76
N VAL A 17 -4.85 -6.58 -14.78
CA VAL A 17 -4.67 -7.99 -15.20
C VAL A 17 -3.88 -8.76 -14.15
N GLU A 18 -2.86 -8.13 -13.56
CA GLU A 18 -2.05 -8.74 -12.51
C GLU A 18 -2.87 -8.93 -11.22
N LEU A 19 -3.60 -7.90 -10.78
CA LEU A 19 -4.51 -7.99 -9.66
C LEU A 19 -5.55 -9.11 -9.87
N GLY A 20 -6.13 -9.19 -11.06
CA GLY A 20 -7.09 -10.23 -11.41
C GLY A 20 -6.50 -11.65 -11.38
N ARG A 21 -5.22 -11.80 -11.75
CA ARG A 21 -4.52 -13.11 -11.62
C ARG A 21 -4.31 -13.49 -10.16
N VAL A 22 -3.85 -12.56 -9.33
CA VAL A 22 -3.65 -12.80 -7.90
C VAL A 22 -4.99 -13.12 -7.24
N TRP A 23 -6.02 -12.33 -7.48
CA TRP A 23 -7.37 -12.55 -6.95
C TRP A 23 -7.90 -13.95 -7.27
N ARG A 24 -7.86 -14.38 -8.54
CA ARG A 24 -8.34 -15.71 -8.94
C ARG A 24 -7.57 -16.85 -8.28
N ARG A 25 -6.27 -16.66 -7.99
CA ARG A 25 -5.48 -17.66 -7.23
C ARG A 25 -5.92 -17.73 -5.77
N LEU A 26 -6.31 -16.59 -5.18
CA LEU A 26 -6.73 -16.50 -3.78
C LEU A 26 -8.11 -17.13 -3.55
N VAL A 27 -9.07 -16.83 -4.40
CA VAL A 27 -10.46 -17.28 -4.21
C VAL A 27 -10.76 -18.61 -4.89
N GLY A 28 -9.92 -19.05 -5.83
CA GLY A 28 -10.14 -20.27 -6.61
C GLY A 28 -11.29 -20.14 -7.64
N PHE A 29 -11.50 -21.22 -8.39
CA PHE A 29 -12.57 -21.26 -9.40
C PHE A 29 -13.96 -21.40 -8.78
N ASP A 30 -14.04 -21.90 -7.54
CA ASP A 30 -15.30 -22.19 -6.85
C ASP A 30 -16.03 -20.93 -6.36
N ALA A 31 -15.32 -19.79 -6.27
CA ALA A 31 -15.94 -18.50 -5.91
C ALA A 31 -16.93 -17.98 -6.98
N GLY A 32 -16.84 -18.46 -8.22
CA GLY A 32 -17.81 -18.20 -9.28
C GLY A 32 -18.18 -16.73 -9.43
N ARG A 33 -19.48 -16.43 -9.53
CA ARG A 33 -19.98 -15.07 -9.70
C ARG A 33 -19.65 -14.12 -8.55
N ALA A 34 -19.54 -14.62 -7.31
CA ALA A 34 -19.17 -13.79 -6.17
C ALA A 34 -17.72 -13.31 -6.30
N GLY A 35 -16.81 -14.18 -6.71
CA GLY A 35 -15.41 -13.84 -6.96
C GLY A 35 -15.24 -12.84 -8.12
N ASP A 36 -16.00 -12.99 -9.19
CA ASP A 36 -15.96 -12.05 -10.33
C ASP A 36 -16.50 -10.67 -9.94
N ALA A 37 -17.64 -10.61 -9.25
CA ALA A 37 -18.23 -9.36 -8.77
C ALA A 37 -17.32 -8.63 -7.78
N ALA A 38 -16.63 -9.37 -6.91
CA ALA A 38 -15.67 -8.81 -5.98
C ALA A 38 -14.45 -8.19 -6.69
N LEU A 39 -13.94 -8.86 -7.73
CA LEU A 39 -12.85 -8.30 -8.55
C LEU A 39 -13.29 -7.01 -9.24
N ASP A 40 -14.48 -7.00 -9.85
CA ASP A 40 -15.02 -5.81 -10.51
C ASP A 40 -15.19 -4.65 -9.51
N GLU A 41 -15.67 -4.92 -8.31
CA GLU A 41 -15.78 -3.93 -7.24
C GLU A 41 -14.41 -3.38 -6.86
N LEU A 42 -13.41 -4.23 -6.60
CA LEU A 42 -12.03 -3.81 -6.26
C LEU A 42 -11.43 -2.93 -7.36
N LEU A 43 -11.50 -3.38 -8.62
CA LEU A 43 -10.95 -2.62 -9.74
C LEU A 43 -11.67 -1.29 -9.95
N SER A 44 -12.99 -1.24 -9.77
CA SER A 44 -13.78 -0.01 -9.83
C SER A 44 -13.34 0.99 -8.76
N ARG A 45 -13.09 0.53 -7.53
CA ARG A 45 -12.61 1.37 -6.42
C ARG A 45 -11.25 1.98 -6.70
N HIS A 46 -10.30 1.20 -7.21
CA HIS A 46 -8.96 1.70 -7.55
C HIS A 46 -8.94 2.61 -8.80
N ARG A 47 -10.04 2.71 -9.56
CA ARG A 47 -10.23 3.64 -10.70
C ARG A 47 -10.95 4.93 -10.33
N GLN A 48 -11.30 5.14 -9.06
CA GLN A 48 -11.99 6.35 -8.63
C GLN A 48 -11.21 7.62 -9.03
N PRO A 49 -11.89 8.67 -9.53
CA PRO A 49 -11.21 9.79 -10.19
C PRO A 49 -10.39 10.69 -9.26
N HIS A 50 -10.58 10.60 -7.95
CA HIS A 50 -9.76 11.33 -6.97
C HIS A 50 -8.41 10.68 -6.69
N ARG A 51 -8.22 9.40 -7.02
CA ARG A 51 -6.97 8.66 -6.81
C ARG A 51 -5.92 9.06 -7.84
N ARG A 52 -4.70 9.29 -7.39
CA ARG A 52 -3.54 9.61 -8.23
C ARG A 52 -2.35 8.70 -7.95
N TYR A 53 -2.17 8.34 -6.68
CA TYR A 53 -1.17 7.38 -6.23
C TYR A 53 -1.82 6.05 -5.79
N HIS A 54 -2.89 6.08 -4.94
CA HIS A 54 -3.55 4.90 -4.39
C HIS A 54 -4.47 4.21 -5.42
N THR A 55 -3.86 3.74 -6.51
CA THR A 55 -4.52 3.12 -7.67
C THR A 55 -4.14 1.64 -7.77
N ALA A 56 -4.70 0.91 -8.74
CA ALA A 56 -4.31 -0.47 -9.04
C ALA A 56 -2.78 -0.63 -9.27
N THR A 57 -2.09 0.41 -9.74
CA THR A 57 -0.63 0.40 -9.90
C THR A 57 0.09 0.30 -8.57
N HIS A 58 -0.34 1.04 -7.55
CA HIS A 58 0.19 0.92 -6.20
C HIS A 58 0.02 -0.50 -5.66
N VAL A 59 -1.19 -1.02 -5.68
CA VAL A 59 -1.50 -2.39 -5.20
C VAL A 59 -0.67 -3.45 -5.93
N MET A 60 -0.48 -3.30 -7.25
CA MET A 60 0.40 -4.19 -8.02
C MET A 60 1.84 -4.18 -7.49
N TRP A 61 2.39 -3.00 -7.18
CA TRP A 61 3.74 -2.90 -6.62
C TRP A 61 3.83 -3.50 -5.22
N VAL A 62 2.83 -3.28 -4.36
CA VAL A 62 2.75 -3.92 -3.04
C VAL A 62 2.78 -5.44 -3.17
N LEU A 63 1.98 -6.02 -4.07
CA LEU A 63 1.96 -7.46 -4.31
C LEU A 63 3.32 -8.00 -4.79
N ARG A 64 4.01 -7.29 -5.68
CA ARG A 64 5.35 -7.68 -6.16
C ARG A 64 6.38 -7.65 -5.04
N HIS A 65 6.36 -6.60 -4.21
CA HIS A 65 7.24 -6.54 -3.05
C HIS A 65 6.94 -7.61 -2.00
N ILE A 66 5.67 -7.99 -1.81
CA ILE A 66 5.32 -9.16 -1.00
C ILE A 66 5.96 -10.43 -1.56
N ASP A 67 5.89 -10.65 -2.87
CA ASP A 67 6.47 -11.84 -3.51
C ASP A 67 8.00 -11.86 -3.38
N ASP A 68 8.67 -10.71 -3.54
CA ASP A 68 10.12 -10.57 -3.34
C ASP A 68 10.53 -10.86 -1.89
N LEU A 69 9.79 -10.32 -0.90
CA LEU A 69 10.05 -10.51 0.52
C LEU A 69 9.73 -11.93 1.01
N ALA A 70 8.75 -12.57 0.39
CA ALA A 70 8.34 -13.93 0.74
C ALA A 70 9.36 -15.01 0.35
N ALA A 71 10.25 -14.73 -0.62
CA ALA A 71 11.25 -15.70 -1.09
C ALA A 71 12.21 -16.15 0.01
N ASP A 72 12.44 -15.33 1.04
CA ASP A 72 13.33 -15.58 2.17
C ASP A 72 12.61 -15.99 3.46
N SER A 73 11.29 -16.26 3.42
CA SER A 73 10.44 -16.30 4.61
C SER A 73 10.09 -17.71 5.08
N THR A 74 10.14 -17.94 6.38
CA THR A 74 9.49 -19.00 7.17
C THR A 74 7.96 -19.03 6.95
N PRO A 75 7.25 -20.11 7.33
CA PRO A 75 5.85 -20.33 6.98
C PRO A 75 4.92 -19.19 7.49
N VAL A 76 4.50 -18.33 6.57
CA VAL A 76 3.50 -17.28 6.75
C VAL A 76 2.33 -17.58 5.82
N ASP A 77 1.10 -17.28 6.22
CA ASP A 77 -0.03 -17.32 5.29
C ASP A 77 0.05 -16.14 4.29
N LEU A 78 0.89 -16.34 3.27
CA LEU A 78 1.08 -15.33 2.21
C LEU A 78 -0.19 -15.03 1.43
N ASN A 79 -1.17 -15.94 1.41
CA ASN A 79 -2.45 -15.65 0.77
C ASN A 79 -3.27 -14.65 1.59
N ALA A 80 -3.20 -14.71 2.93
CA ALA A 80 -3.80 -13.68 3.77
C ALA A 80 -3.10 -12.32 3.60
N VAL A 81 -1.77 -12.31 3.49
CA VAL A 81 -0.98 -11.08 3.23
C VAL A 81 -1.33 -10.48 1.87
N ARG A 82 -1.40 -11.29 0.81
CA ARG A 82 -1.79 -10.82 -0.53
C ARG A 82 -3.24 -10.33 -0.58
N ALA A 83 -4.16 -11.01 0.13
CA ALA A 83 -5.53 -10.54 0.26
C ALA A 83 -5.58 -9.19 0.97
N ALA A 84 -4.84 -9.02 2.07
CA ALA A 84 -4.74 -7.73 2.75
C ALA A 84 -4.19 -6.64 1.82
N ALA A 85 -3.17 -6.92 1.02
CA ALA A 85 -2.65 -5.98 0.03
C ALA A 85 -3.68 -5.58 -1.05
N LEU A 86 -4.55 -6.50 -1.48
CA LEU A 86 -5.62 -6.16 -2.43
C LEU A 86 -6.68 -5.22 -1.84
N PHE A 87 -6.90 -5.29 -0.53
CA PHE A 87 -7.98 -4.58 0.13
C PHE A 87 -7.54 -3.35 0.94
N HIS A 88 -6.27 -3.18 1.34
CA HIS A 88 -5.86 -2.18 2.32
C HIS A 88 -6.30 -0.75 1.96
N ASP A 89 -6.26 -0.41 0.68
CA ASP A 89 -6.69 0.87 0.12
C ASP A 89 -7.98 0.76 -0.71
N ALA A 90 -8.76 -0.30 -0.57
CA ALA A 90 -9.98 -0.48 -1.37
C ALA A 90 -11.04 0.58 -1.06
N VAL A 91 -11.14 1.02 0.18
CA VAL A 91 -11.86 2.23 0.57
C VAL A 91 -10.84 3.33 0.81
N TYR A 92 -10.97 4.45 0.09
CA TYR A 92 -10.03 5.56 0.20
C TYR A 92 -10.73 6.89 -0.09
N ASP A 93 -10.85 7.71 0.94
CA ASP A 93 -11.22 9.12 0.87
C ASP A 93 -10.17 9.92 1.66
N PRO A 94 -9.42 10.83 1.04
CA PRO A 94 -8.41 11.66 1.74
C PRO A 94 -8.97 12.52 2.88
N ARG A 95 -10.29 12.60 3.03
CA ARG A 95 -10.97 13.31 4.12
C ARG A 95 -11.39 12.40 5.27
N SER A 96 -11.35 11.09 5.06
CA SER A 96 -11.80 10.11 6.06
C SER A 96 -10.65 9.68 6.96
N PRO A 97 -10.87 9.58 8.26
CA PRO A 97 -9.92 8.97 9.20
C PRO A 97 -10.13 7.45 9.35
N THR A 98 -11.04 6.82 8.60
CA THR A 98 -11.49 5.43 8.79
C THR A 98 -11.25 4.55 7.56
N ASN A 99 -10.40 4.97 6.62
CA ASN A 99 -10.17 4.27 5.36
C ASN A 99 -9.76 2.80 5.55
N GLU A 100 -8.82 2.54 6.44
CA GLU A 100 -8.30 1.19 6.71
C GLU A 100 -9.35 0.33 7.42
N HIS A 101 -10.10 0.92 8.36
CA HIS A 101 -11.21 0.25 9.02
C HIS A 101 -12.32 -0.15 8.02
N ASP A 102 -12.70 0.78 7.15
CA ASP A 102 -13.73 0.56 6.14
C ASP A 102 -13.26 -0.45 5.08
N SER A 103 -11.97 -0.42 4.72
CA SER A 103 -11.31 -1.41 3.86
C SER A 103 -11.30 -2.81 4.50
N ALA A 104 -11.00 -2.89 5.80
CA ALA A 104 -11.07 -4.14 6.56
C ALA A 104 -12.49 -4.69 6.63
N GLY A 105 -13.49 -3.81 6.82
CA GLY A 105 -14.91 -4.16 6.77
C GLY A 105 -15.33 -4.71 5.40
N LEU A 106 -14.88 -4.09 4.33
CA LEU A 106 -15.10 -4.56 2.95
C LEU A 106 -14.47 -5.94 2.75
N ALA A 107 -13.22 -6.13 3.18
CA ALA A 107 -12.52 -7.41 3.06
C ALA A 107 -13.26 -8.53 3.81
N ARG A 108 -13.74 -8.29 5.03
CA ARG A 108 -14.54 -9.26 5.80
C ARG A 108 -15.75 -9.74 5.03
N ARG A 109 -16.53 -8.81 4.48
CA ARG A 109 -17.73 -9.15 3.71
C ARG A 109 -17.38 -9.96 2.46
N VAL A 110 -16.47 -9.45 1.65
CA VAL A 110 -16.15 -10.04 0.35
C VAL A 110 -15.50 -11.43 0.48
N LEU A 111 -14.55 -11.59 1.41
CA LEU A 111 -13.87 -12.88 1.60
C LEU A 111 -14.80 -13.94 2.21
N ALA A 112 -15.72 -13.54 3.11
CA ALA A 112 -16.74 -14.44 3.62
C ALA A 112 -17.69 -14.91 2.51
N ASP A 113 -18.14 -14.00 1.62
CA ASP A 113 -18.97 -14.33 0.45
C ASP A 113 -18.23 -15.23 -0.54
N CYS A 114 -16.90 -15.18 -0.59
CA CYS A 114 -16.04 -16.10 -1.34
C CYS A 114 -15.70 -17.41 -0.61
N GLY A 115 -16.29 -17.65 0.56
CA GLY A 115 -16.16 -18.91 1.30
C GLY A 115 -14.85 -19.07 2.09
N TRP A 116 -14.17 -17.96 2.41
CA TRP A 116 -12.98 -18.04 3.27
C TRP A 116 -13.34 -18.35 4.72
N GLU A 117 -12.47 -19.15 5.37
CA GLU A 117 -12.62 -19.46 6.79
C GLU A 117 -12.62 -18.20 7.66
N PRO A 118 -13.54 -18.08 8.66
CA PRO A 118 -13.68 -16.87 9.47
C PRO A 118 -12.39 -16.39 10.13
N ALA A 119 -11.59 -17.30 10.69
CA ALA A 119 -10.32 -16.95 11.33
C ALA A 119 -9.32 -16.32 10.33
N ARG A 120 -9.35 -16.76 9.08
CA ARG A 120 -8.50 -16.24 8.02
C ARG A 120 -8.99 -14.87 7.52
N VAL A 121 -10.31 -14.69 7.45
CA VAL A 121 -10.95 -13.40 7.15
C VAL A 121 -10.56 -12.37 8.21
N ASP A 122 -10.64 -12.72 9.50
CA ASP A 122 -10.24 -11.85 10.61
C ASP A 122 -8.75 -11.53 10.55
N ARG A 123 -7.92 -12.48 10.16
CA ARG A 123 -6.48 -12.24 9.95
C ARG A 123 -6.22 -11.19 8.85
N VAL A 124 -6.90 -11.30 7.71
CA VAL A 124 -6.79 -10.32 6.62
C VAL A 124 -7.20 -8.93 7.11
N ALA A 125 -8.34 -8.84 7.78
CA ALA A 125 -8.83 -7.57 8.30
C ALA A 125 -7.88 -6.95 9.33
N ALA A 126 -7.31 -7.76 10.24
CA ALA A 126 -6.31 -7.30 11.19
C ALA A 126 -5.05 -6.75 10.49
N LEU A 127 -4.59 -7.40 9.43
CA LEU A 127 -3.46 -6.92 8.63
C LEU A 127 -3.75 -5.56 7.98
N ILE A 128 -4.97 -5.38 7.44
CA ILE A 128 -5.40 -4.10 6.84
C ILE A 128 -5.41 -2.99 7.91
N GLU A 129 -5.97 -3.24 9.08
CA GLU A 129 -6.01 -2.25 10.18
C GLU A 129 -4.60 -1.76 10.59
N LEU A 130 -3.57 -2.60 10.47
CA LEU A 130 -2.19 -2.21 10.81
C LEU A 130 -1.59 -1.19 9.83
N THR A 131 -2.11 -1.07 8.62
CA THR A 131 -1.62 -0.09 7.63
C THR A 131 -1.95 1.35 8.01
N ALA A 132 -2.97 1.58 8.84
CA ALA A 132 -3.33 2.92 9.33
C ALA A 132 -2.16 3.63 10.05
N GLY A 133 -1.40 2.90 10.86
CA GLY A 133 -0.26 3.44 11.62
C GLY A 133 1.09 2.90 11.19
N HIS A 134 1.11 1.90 10.32
CA HIS A 134 2.31 1.13 9.95
C HIS A 134 3.09 0.64 11.19
N VAL A 135 2.35 0.13 12.15
CA VAL A 135 2.89 -0.45 13.40
C VAL A 135 2.31 -1.85 13.58
N ALA A 136 3.16 -2.82 13.83
CA ALA A 136 2.77 -4.21 14.06
C ALA A 136 3.44 -4.78 15.31
N PRO A 137 2.90 -5.88 15.90
CA PRO A 137 3.56 -6.63 16.96
C PRO A 137 4.95 -7.15 16.49
N ASP A 138 5.91 -7.23 17.41
CA ASP A 138 7.31 -7.56 17.10
C ASP A 138 7.56 -8.97 16.52
N THR A 139 6.58 -9.85 16.53
CA THR A 139 6.72 -11.25 16.08
C THR A 139 5.81 -11.61 14.90
N ASP A 140 5.22 -10.60 14.23
CA ASP A 140 4.28 -10.82 13.14
C ASP A 140 4.93 -10.61 11.78
N LEU A 141 5.63 -11.63 11.27
CA LEU A 141 6.30 -11.56 9.98
C LEU A 141 5.33 -11.26 8.81
N GLY A 142 4.07 -11.71 8.85
CA GLY A 142 3.10 -11.40 7.82
C GLY A 142 2.74 -9.91 7.78
N ALA A 143 2.61 -9.29 8.95
CA ALA A 143 2.44 -7.85 9.07
C ALA A 143 3.70 -7.10 8.63
N ASP A 144 4.89 -7.56 9.02
CA ASP A 144 6.16 -6.95 8.62
C ASP A 144 6.31 -6.92 7.10
N ILE A 145 5.98 -8.04 6.42
CA ILE A 145 6.03 -8.14 4.95
C ILE A 145 5.03 -7.15 4.30
N LEU A 146 3.79 -7.09 4.79
CA LEU A 146 2.78 -6.18 4.24
C LEU A 146 3.19 -4.72 4.39
N LEU A 147 3.56 -4.32 5.61
CA LEU A 147 3.91 -2.93 5.91
C LEU A 147 5.15 -2.46 5.16
N ASP A 148 6.16 -3.32 5.05
CA ASP A 148 7.38 -3.02 4.29
C ASP A 148 7.10 -2.94 2.78
N ALA A 149 6.24 -3.79 2.25
CA ALA A 149 5.83 -3.77 0.86
C ALA A 149 5.06 -2.50 0.50
N ASP A 150 4.16 -2.05 1.37
CA ASP A 150 3.40 -0.81 1.22
C ASP A 150 4.30 0.42 1.29
N LEU A 151 5.20 0.46 2.25
CA LEU A 151 6.17 1.54 2.42
C LEU A 151 7.37 1.49 1.45
N ALA A 152 7.45 0.50 0.56
CA ALA A 152 8.60 0.32 -0.34
C ALA A 152 8.91 1.56 -1.21
N ILE A 153 7.88 2.35 -1.53
CA ILE A 153 8.01 3.60 -2.31
C ILE A 153 8.88 4.65 -1.61
N LEU A 154 8.93 4.65 -0.28
CA LEU A 154 9.74 5.62 0.46
C LEU A 154 11.23 5.45 0.14
N GLY A 155 11.68 4.21 -0.10
CA GLY A 155 13.05 3.88 -0.49
C GLY A 155 13.23 3.68 -2.01
N ALA A 156 12.33 4.16 -2.84
CA ALA A 156 12.46 4.14 -4.30
C ALA A 156 13.52 5.12 -4.81
N GLU A 157 13.86 5.03 -6.10
CA GLU A 157 14.73 6.02 -6.72
C GLU A 157 14.12 7.43 -6.61
N PRO A 158 14.93 8.49 -6.51
CA PRO A 158 14.42 9.85 -6.25
C PRO A 158 13.38 10.35 -7.24
N ALA A 159 13.40 9.90 -8.49
CA ALA A 159 12.41 10.28 -9.50
C ALA A 159 11.06 9.61 -9.22
N GLU A 160 11.04 8.35 -8.83
CA GLU A 160 9.83 7.60 -8.48
C GLU A 160 9.22 8.14 -7.17
N TYR A 161 10.08 8.42 -6.18
CA TYR A 161 9.64 9.05 -4.93
C TYR A 161 8.98 10.42 -5.17
N ARG A 162 9.55 11.27 -6.03
CA ARG A 162 8.93 12.56 -6.38
C ARG A 162 7.58 12.38 -7.10
N ALA A 163 7.45 11.37 -7.96
CA ALA A 163 6.17 11.06 -8.60
C ALA A 163 5.11 10.65 -7.56
N TYR A 164 5.49 9.84 -6.58
CA TYR A 164 4.66 9.50 -5.43
C TYR A 164 4.21 10.76 -4.67
N VAL A 165 5.14 11.63 -4.27
CA VAL A 165 4.83 12.88 -3.54
C VAL A 165 3.85 13.75 -4.33
N THR A 166 4.06 13.89 -5.64
CA THR A 166 3.17 14.63 -6.54
C THR A 166 1.78 13.99 -6.59
N GLY A 167 1.70 12.67 -6.67
CA GLY A 167 0.43 11.93 -6.67
C GLY A 167 -0.35 12.13 -5.38
N VAL A 168 0.30 11.94 -4.23
CA VAL A 168 -0.33 12.12 -2.92
C VAL A 168 -0.77 13.57 -2.71
N ARG A 169 0.07 14.57 -3.06
CA ARG A 169 -0.33 15.98 -2.98
C ARG A 169 -1.59 16.28 -3.81
N ALA A 170 -1.71 15.68 -4.99
CA ALA A 170 -2.88 15.85 -5.85
C ALA A 170 -4.15 15.21 -5.27
N GLU A 171 -4.04 14.10 -4.54
CA GLU A 171 -5.16 13.49 -3.80
C GLU A 171 -5.64 14.38 -2.65
N TYR A 172 -4.72 15.12 -2.01
CA TYR A 172 -5.00 16.08 -0.96
C TYR A 172 -5.18 17.52 -1.49
N ALA A 173 -5.58 17.71 -2.75
CA ALA A 173 -5.79 19.03 -3.36
C ALA A 173 -6.84 19.91 -2.65
N HIS A 174 -7.70 19.32 -1.83
CA HIS A 174 -8.68 20.00 -1.01
C HIS A 174 -8.09 20.65 0.26
N VAL A 175 -6.85 20.31 0.62
CA VAL A 175 -6.12 20.87 1.76
C VAL A 175 -5.26 22.02 1.22
N ASP A 176 -5.34 23.20 1.86
CA ASP A 176 -4.50 24.33 1.49
C ASP A 176 -3.00 24.04 1.71
N ASP A 177 -2.14 24.83 1.09
CA ASP A 177 -0.71 24.57 1.09
C ASP A 177 -0.07 24.67 2.48
N ASP A 178 -0.58 25.51 3.37
CA ASP A 178 -0.02 25.67 4.72
C ASP A 178 -0.39 24.48 5.59
N ALA A 179 -1.66 24.09 5.60
CA ALA A 179 -2.13 22.90 6.31
C ALA A 179 -1.47 21.63 5.76
N TRP A 180 -1.33 21.52 4.43
CA TRP A 180 -0.60 20.42 3.80
C TRP A 180 0.83 20.31 4.30
N ARG A 181 1.59 21.44 4.29
CA ARG A 181 2.99 21.45 4.74
C ARG A 181 3.12 20.96 6.17
N VAL A 182 2.27 21.46 7.06
CA VAL A 182 2.29 21.07 8.48
C VAL A 182 1.97 19.57 8.63
N GLY A 183 0.88 19.10 8.04
CA GLY A 183 0.45 17.71 8.11
C GLY A 183 1.46 16.75 7.49
N ARG A 184 1.94 17.07 6.28
CA ARG A 184 2.93 16.24 5.59
C ARG A 184 4.25 16.19 6.34
N ALA A 185 4.74 17.31 6.86
CA ALA A 185 5.96 17.35 7.68
C ALA A 185 5.81 16.49 8.95
N ALA A 186 4.65 16.47 9.59
CA ALA A 186 4.38 15.62 10.74
C ALA A 186 4.47 14.13 10.37
N VAL A 187 3.90 13.72 9.24
CA VAL A 187 3.99 12.34 8.72
C VAL A 187 5.46 11.97 8.44
N LEU A 188 6.22 12.84 7.75
CA LEU A 188 7.62 12.55 7.45
C LEU A 188 8.46 12.38 8.72
N ARG A 189 8.25 13.25 9.73
CA ARG A 189 8.94 13.13 11.03
C ARG A 189 8.57 11.83 11.74
N SER A 190 7.29 11.42 11.74
CA SER A 190 6.88 10.18 12.39
C SER A 190 7.60 8.93 11.87
N PHE A 191 7.99 8.92 10.59
CA PHE A 191 8.83 7.87 10.02
C PHE A 191 10.30 8.05 10.33
N LEU A 192 10.84 9.28 10.23
CA LEU A 192 12.25 9.57 10.48
C LEU A 192 12.64 9.34 11.94
N ASP A 193 11.73 9.54 12.89
CA ASP A 193 11.93 9.35 14.33
C ASP A 193 11.93 7.86 14.73
N ARG A 194 11.53 6.95 13.84
CA ARG A 194 11.59 5.50 14.10
C ARG A 194 13.04 5.02 14.12
N PRO A 195 13.40 4.03 14.95
CA PRO A 195 14.70 3.35 14.89
C PRO A 195 14.99 2.79 13.49
N ALA A 196 13.98 2.21 12.84
CA ALA A 196 13.99 1.79 11.45
C ALA A 196 12.63 2.07 10.83
N ILE A 197 12.62 2.46 9.54
CA ILE A 197 11.38 2.63 8.75
C ILE A 197 10.82 1.28 8.38
N TYR A 198 11.70 0.38 7.91
CA TYR A 198 11.34 -0.97 7.52
C TYR A 198 11.55 -1.96 8.67
N ARG A 199 10.76 -3.02 8.67
CA ARG A 199 10.72 -4.03 9.72
C ARG A 199 11.53 -5.27 9.36
N THR A 200 11.53 -5.69 8.08
CA THR A 200 12.32 -6.83 7.60
C THR A 200 13.78 -6.46 7.39
N THR A 201 14.68 -7.38 7.70
CA THR A 201 16.13 -7.17 7.54
C THR A 201 16.51 -6.91 6.09
N SER A 202 15.83 -7.58 5.14
CA SER A 202 16.05 -7.40 3.71
C SER A 202 15.70 -5.99 3.23
N MET A 203 14.55 -5.45 3.65
CA MET A 203 14.15 -4.08 3.29
C MET A 203 15.03 -3.04 3.99
N GLN A 204 15.39 -3.24 5.25
CA GLN A 204 16.35 -2.37 5.93
C GLN A 204 17.68 -2.29 5.17
N ALA A 205 18.23 -3.44 4.79
CA ALA A 205 19.49 -3.49 4.05
C ALA A 205 19.39 -2.82 2.67
N ALA A 206 18.27 -3.05 1.96
CA ALA A 206 18.12 -2.60 0.59
C ALA A 206 17.66 -1.12 0.46
N ARG A 207 16.80 -0.63 1.36
CA ARG A 207 16.04 0.61 1.15
C ARG A 207 16.11 1.65 2.27
N GLU A 208 16.46 1.29 3.51
CA GLU A 208 16.41 2.18 4.67
C GLU A 208 17.17 3.49 4.45
N ARG A 209 18.42 3.41 3.99
CA ARG A 209 19.24 4.60 3.75
C ARG A 209 18.61 5.54 2.73
N ARG A 210 18.04 4.99 1.65
CA ARG A 210 17.41 5.80 0.59
C ARG A 210 16.09 6.38 1.06
N ALA A 211 15.29 5.62 1.81
CA ALA A 211 14.04 6.11 2.39
C ALA A 211 14.32 7.32 3.29
N ARG A 212 15.26 7.22 4.22
CA ARG A 212 15.65 8.36 5.08
C ARG A 212 16.14 9.56 4.27
N ALA A 213 16.91 9.34 3.21
CA ALA A 213 17.36 10.42 2.34
C ALA A 213 16.21 11.12 1.60
N ASN A 214 15.27 10.36 1.05
CA ASN A 214 14.08 10.87 0.36
C ASN A 214 13.19 11.68 1.32
N LEU A 215 12.86 11.11 2.48
CA LEU A 215 12.04 11.79 3.50
C LEU A 215 12.69 13.06 4.03
N SER A 216 13.99 13.04 4.28
CA SER A 216 14.72 14.22 4.77
C SER A 216 14.79 15.32 3.71
N ALA A 217 14.96 14.96 2.44
CA ALA A 217 14.97 15.92 1.33
C ALA A 217 13.60 16.59 1.17
N GLU A 218 12.50 15.83 1.18
CA GLU A 218 11.14 16.36 1.13
C GLU A 218 10.85 17.27 2.32
N LEU A 219 11.20 16.84 3.54
CA LEU A 219 11.01 17.65 4.75
C LEU A 219 11.75 18.99 4.65
N ALA A 220 12.97 19.00 4.13
CA ALA A 220 13.73 20.22 3.92
C ALA A 220 13.11 21.13 2.84
N GLU A 221 12.47 20.57 1.81
CA GLU A 221 11.73 21.33 0.79
C GLU A 221 10.49 22.01 1.38
N LEU A 222 9.70 21.29 2.17
CA LEU A 222 8.53 21.84 2.85
C LEU A 222 8.88 22.99 3.79
N GLN A 223 10.03 22.93 4.47
CA GLN A 223 10.50 23.97 5.38
C GLN A 223 11.02 25.24 4.64
N ARG A 224 11.62 25.08 3.46
CA ARG A 224 12.08 26.24 2.64
C ARG A 224 10.95 27.04 2.03
N SER A 225 9.81 26.42 1.83
CA SER A 225 8.62 27.07 1.24
C SER A 225 7.81 27.89 2.25
N GLU A 226 8.29 28.09 3.49
CA GLU A 226 7.67 29.00 4.45
C GLU A 226 7.83 30.44 3.95
N PRO A 227 6.73 31.22 3.82
CA PRO A 227 6.83 32.64 3.55
C PRO A 227 7.56 33.32 4.72
N ARG A 228 8.56 34.14 4.40
CA ARG A 228 9.26 35.01 5.37
C ARG A 228 8.33 36.10 5.89
#